data_a99df5597b044b2696830b90efb1c5de
#
_entry.id   a99df5597b044b2696830b90efb1c5de
#
_cell.length_a   1.000
_cell.length_b   1.000
_cell.length_c   1.000
_cell.angle_alpha   90.00
_cell.angle_beta   90.00
_cell.angle_gamma   90.00
#
_symmetry.space_group_name_H-M   'P 1'
#
loop_
_entity.id
_entity.type
_entity.pdbx_description
1 polymer ?
#
loop_
_entity_poly.entity_id
_entity_poly.type
_entity_poly.pdbx_seq_one_letter_code
_entity_poly.pdbx_strand_id
1 'polypeptide(L)'
;MLRYNHSLVERKWIEFVKQGQQAGEELPRAYTVLVPGDGDGVDLENARLLVLTDFFAALAWGRGFVHCFAGSGDRLXSVMARLGVAAEPGQMGGSCHLAVVPRDFPHLGRHLDCGQVIFSGRHLGGMALGPLLADVGGDALRIYFLFQGPPERDYAFNWHGLVSAHRFVQRVWRLAQNLHGGRVNPVEESRLQDLAAEVQKRALQRKPHTALAAIMGYLKVKIALSPDEVRALARLLEPFAPFLSAELADLLASIENDDDGQGYQADG
;
A
#
# COMPACT_ATOMS: atom_id res chain seq x y z
N MET A 1 23.01 11.07 -2.91
CA MET A 1 21.75 10.47 -2.42
C MET A 1 20.64 10.78 -3.40
N LEU A 2 20.06 9.75 -4.00
CA LEU A 2 19.05 9.89 -5.05
C LEU A 2 17.67 10.11 -4.43
N ARG A 3 16.89 11.02 -5.02
CA ARG A 3 15.51 11.25 -4.65
C ARG A 3 14.65 10.07 -5.13
N TYR A 4 13.66 9.66 -4.34
CA TYR A 4 12.71 8.65 -4.75
C TYR A 4 11.91 9.16 -5.95
N ASN A 5 12.05 8.49 -7.07
CA ASN A 5 11.36 8.85 -8.31
C ASN A 5 10.22 7.86 -8.51
N HIS A 6 9.03 8.24 -8.04
CA HIS A 6 7.85 7.38 -8.09
C HIS A 6 7.54 6.89 -9.52
N SER A 7 7.72 7.76 -10.53
CA SER A 7 7.40 7.39 -11.91
C SER A 7 8.31 6.27 -12.44
N LEU A 8 9.59 6.28 -12.08
CA LEU A 8 10.52 5.21 -12.44
C LEU A 8 10.24 3.93 -11.64
N VAL A 9 9.99 4.08 -10.35
CA VAL A 9 9.73 2.95 -9.46
C VAL A 9 8.41 2.26 -9.82
N GLU A 10 7.34 3.01 -10.05
CA GLU A 10 6.05 2.48 -10.52
C GLU A 10 6.25 1.68 -11.81
N ARG A 11 6.96 2.25 -12.80
CA ARG A 11 7.21 1.60 -14.08
C ARG A 11 7.99 0.29 -13.92
N LYS A 12 8.96 0.26 -13.00
CA LYS A 12 9.77 -0.91 -12.70
C LYS A 12 8.95 -2.04 -12.07
N TRP A 13 8.05 -1.71 -11.14
CA TRP A 13 7.40 -2.69 -10.28
C TRP A 13 5.93 -2.96 -10.60
N ILE A 14 5.32 -2.20 -11.52
CA ILE A 14 3.88 -2.30 -11.82
C ILE A 14 3.46 -3.73 -12.23
N GLU A 15 4.28 -4.41 -13.04
CA GLU A 15 3.98 -5.77 -13.47
C GLU A 15 4.17 -6.78 -12.33
N PHE A 16 5.17 -6.56 -11.47
CA PHE A 16 5.38 -7.40 -10.28
C PHE A 16 4.18 -7.31 -9.34
N VAL A 17 3.69 -6.11 -9.07
CA VAL A 17 2.53 -5.90 -8.19
C VAL A 17 1.28 -6.56 -8.78
N LYS A 18 1.10 -6.52 -10.10
CA LYS A 18 0.00 -7.20 -10.79
C LYS A 18 0.11 -8.73 -10.73
N GLN A 19 1.33 -9.27 -10.85
CA GLN A 19 1.55 -10.73 -10.93
C GLN A 19 1.25 -11.47 -9.63
N GLY A 20 1.15 -10.79 -8.49
CA GLY A 20 0.77 -11.41 -7.23
C GLY A 20 -0.62 -12.05 -7.24
N GLN A 21 -1.40 -11.84 -8.30
CA GLN A 21 -2.77 -12.34 -8.42
C GLN A 21 -2.93 -13.41 -9.52
N GLN A 22 -2.01 -14.37 -9.61
CA GLN A 22 -2.21 -15.46 -10.56
C GLN A 22 -3.43 -16.30 -10.18
N ALA A 23 -4.34 -16.42 -11.13
CA ALA A 23 -5.61 -17.10 -10.95
C ALA A 23 -5.44 -18.56 -10.56
N GLY A 24 -5.75 -18.86 -9.31
CA GLY A 24 -6.03 -20.22 -8.85
C GLY A 24 -7.49 -20.25 -8.38
N GLU A 25 -8.16 -21.34 -8.65
CA GLU A 25 -9.60 -21.48 -8.34
C GLU A 25 -9.94 -21.37 -6.85
N GLU A 26 -8.93 -21.36 -5.97
CA GLU A 26 -9.11 -21.38 -4.52
C GLU A 26 -8.63 -20.11 -3.79
N LEU A 27 -8.22 -19.07 -4.52
CA LEU A 27 -7.74 -17.84 -3.86
C LEU A 27 -8.88 -17.08 -3.17
N PRO A 28 -8.64 -16.52 -1.99
CA PRO A 28 -9.64 -15.67 -1.35
C PRO A 28 -9.98 -14.46 -2.23
N ARG A 29 -11.24 -14.03 -2.15
CA ARG A 29 -11.77 -12.95 -2.98
C ARG A 29 -12.07 -11.71 -2.15
N ALA A 30 -11.53 -10.57 -2.57
CA ALA A 30 -11.86 -9.26 -2.05
C ALA A 30 -12.68 -8.49 -3.08
N TYR A 31 -13.62 -7.67 -2.62
CA TYR A 31 -14.54 -6.97 -3.51
C TYR A 31 -14.65 -5.49 -3.14
N THR A 32 -14.50 -4.62 -4.13
CA THR A 32 -14.76 -3.18 -3.99
C THR A 32 -16.09 -2.83 -4.61
N VAL A 33 -16.98 -2.24 -3.83
CA VAL A 33 -18.20 -1.63 -4.34
C VAL A 33 -17.90 -0.16 -4.62
N LEU A 34 -17.93 0.22 -5.90
CA LEU A 34 -17.62 1.60 -6.32
C LEU A 34 -18.89 2.47 -6.20
N VAL A 35 -18.68 3.73 -5.86
CA VAL A 35 -19.74 4.74 -5.89
C VAL A 35 -20.01 5.11 -7.36
N PRO A 36 -21.29 5.11 -7.79
CA PRO A 36 -21.61 5.56 -9.14
C PRO A 36 -21.17 7.01 -9.36
N GLY A 37 -20.48 7.27 -10.45
CA GLY A 37 -19.98 8.61 -10.80
C GLY A 37 -20.43 9.03 -12.19
N ASP A 38 -20.36 10.32 -12.45
CA ASP A 38 -20.83 10.92 -13.70
C ASP A 38 -19.76 10.95 -14.81
N GLY A 39 -18.68 10.21 -14.65
CA GLY A 39 -17.56 10.25 -15.59
C GLY A 39 -16.84 8.94 -15.82
N ASP A 40 -16.04 8.90 -16.87
CA ASP A 40 -15.24 7.72 -17.28
C ASP A 40 -13.98 7.54 -16.44
N GLY A 41 -13.79 8.31 -15.39
CA GLY A 41 -12.57 8.28 -14.58
C GLY A 41 -12.79 7.84 -13.14
N VAL A 42 -11.74 7.32 -12.55
CA VAL A 42 -11.75 7.04 -11.10
C VAL A 42 -11.52 8.36 -10.37
N ASP A 43 -12.46 8.72 -9.51
CA ASP A 43 -12.31 9.86 -8.62
C ASP A 43 -11.56 9.45 -7.34
N LEU A 44 -11.30 10.41 -6.46
CA LEU A 44 -10.59 10.15 -5.21
C LEU A 44 -11.38 9.25 -4.27
N GLU A 45 -12.71 9.30 -4.31
CA GLU A 45 -13.56 8.45 -3.47
C GLU A 45 -13.42 6.98 -3.88
N ASN A 46 -13.56 6.69 -5.17
CA ASN A 46 -13.41 5.34 -5.70
C ASN A 46 -11.96 4.84 -5.58
N ALA A 47 -10.97 5.71 -5.77
CA ALA A 47 -9.56 5.38 -5.54
C ALA A 47 -9.31 4.94 -4.08
N ARG A 48 -9.90 5.68 -3.12
CA ARG A 48 -9.80 5.33 -1.70
C ARG A 48 -10.44 3.97 -1.41
N LEU A 49 -11.62 3.69 -1.97
CA LEU A 49 -12.31 2.40 -1.80
C LEU A 49 -11.44 1.24 -2.31
N LEU A 50 -10.86 1.40 -3.49
CA LEU A 50 -9.96 0.40 -4.08
C LEU A 50 -8.72 0.17 -3.20
N VAL A 51 -8.11 1.24 -2.71
CA VAL A 51 -6.94 1.17 -1.82
C VAL A 51 -7.30 0.49 -0.49
N LEU A 52 -8.45 0.80 0.10
CA LEU A 52 -8.89 0.17 1.35
C LEU A 52 -9.10 -1.33 1.16
N THR A 53 -9.75 -1.73 0.06
CA THR A 53 -9.95 -3.17 -0.24
C THR A 53 -8.62 -3.88 -0.39
N ASP A 54 -7.72 -3.34 -1.22
CA ASP A 54 -6.40 -3.93 -1.46
C ASP A 54 -5.60 -4.03 -0.16
N PHE A 55 -5.62 -2.97 0.67
CA PHE A 55 -4.92 -2.92 1.94
C PHE A 55 -5.40 -4.03 2.89
N PHE A 56 -6.72 -4.13 3.11
CA PHE A 56 -7.26 -5.13 4.06
C PHE A 56 -7.12 -6.55 3.54
N ALA A 57 -7.21 -6.76 2.23
CA ALA A 57 -6.97 -8.06 1.60
C ALA A 57 -5.48 -8.47 1.75
N ALA A 58 -4.56 -7.53 1.49
CA ALA A 58 -3.12 -7.77 1.65
C ALA A 58 -2.75 -8.09 3.10
N LEU A 59 -3.39 -7.43 4.07
CA LEU A 59 -3.20 -7.75 5.49
C LEU A 59 -3.63 -9.18 5.83
N ALA A 60 -4.72 -9.64 5.22
CA ALA A 60 -5.30 -10.95 5.53
C ALA A 60 -4.55 -12.09 4.81
N TRP A 61 -4.10 -11.87 3.58
CA TRP A 61 -3.64 -12.94 2.71
C TRP A 61 -2.31 -12.66 1.99
N GLY A 62 -1.61 -11.58 2.33
CA GLY A 62 -0.46 -11.12 1.55
C GLY A 62 -0.94 -10.72 0.15
N ARG A 63 -0.20 -11.08 -0.89
CA ARG A 63 -0.63 -10.81 -2.28
C ARG A 63 -1.37 -11.98 -2.92
N GLY A 64 -1.68 -13.03 -2.15
CA GLY A 64 -2.40 -14.20 -2.64
C GLY A 64 -3.92 -14.07 -2.53
N PHE A 65 -4.53 -13.14 -3.30
CA PHE A 65 -5.98 -12.95 -3.36
C PHE A 65 -6.40 -12.41 -4.72
N VAL A 66 -7.67 -12.56 -5.05
CA VAL A 66 -8.29 -11.96 -6.24
C VAL A 66 -9.08 -10.74 -5.79
N HIS A 67 -8.77 -9.58 -6.35
CA HIS A 67 -9.49 -8.35 -6.09
C HIS A 67 -10.46 -8.07 -7.25
N CYS A 68 -11.74 -8.01 -6.95
CA CYS A 68 -12.80 -7.74 -7.93
C CYS A 68 -13.47 -6.40 -7.61
N PHE A 69 -14.04 -5.77 -8.64
CA PHE A 69 -14.86 -4.57 -8.47
C PHE A 69 -16.01 -4.56 -9.47
N ALA A 70 -17.09 -3.89 -9.12
CA ALA A 70 -18.20 -3.62 -10.04
C ALA A 70 -17.96 -2.28 -10.72
N GLY A 71 -17.84 -2.29 -12.05
CA GLY A 71 -17.60 -1.09 -12.84
C GLY A 71 -17.02 -1.41 -14.20
N SER A 72 -17.07 -0.46 -15.11
CA SER A 72 -16.50 -0.58 -16.45
C SER A 72 -15.67 0.67 -16.77
N GLY A 73 -14.59 0.47 -17.49
CA GLY A 73 -13.77 1.58 -17.97
C GLY A 73 -12.34 1.16 -18.22
N ASP A 74 -11.88 1.35 -19.46
CA ASP A 74 -10.51 1.00 -19.88
C ASP A 74 -9.46 1.82 -19.12
N ARG A 75 -9.82 3.02 -18.67
CA ARG A 75 -8.93 3.89 -17.91
C ARG A 75 -8.74 3.44 -16.47
N LEU A 76 -9.71 2.69 -15.96
CA LEU A 76 -9.66 2.16 -14.61
C LEU A 76 -8.42 1.27 -14.37
N UNK A 77 -8.14 0.60 -15.10
CA UNK A 77 -7.07 -0.27 -15.04
C UNK A 77 -5.75 0.39 -14.95
N SER A 78 -5.60 1.27 -15.76
CA SER A 78 -4.34 2.02 -15.72
C SER A 78 -4.15 2.77 -14.40
N VAL A 79 -5.21 3.39 -13.92
CA VAL A 79 -5.20 4.12 -12.63
C VAL A 79 -4.97 3.16 -11.46
N MET A 80 -5.66 2.03 -11.45
CA MET A 80 -5.50 1.02 -10.38
C MET A 80 -4.06 0.50 -10.34
N ALA A 81 -3.50 0.20 -11.50
CA ALA A 81 -2.12 -0.28 -11.58
C ALA A 81 -1.13 0.73 -10.97
N ARG A 82 -1.34 2.02 -11.24
CA ARG A 82 -0.51 3.10 -10.67
C ARG A 82 -0.73 3.29 -9.17
N LEU A 83 -1.90 2.89 -8.65
CA LEU A 83 -2.16 2.85 -7.21
C LEU A 83 -1.60 1.58 -6.55
N GLY A 84 -0.98 0.69 -7.32
CA GLY A 84 -0.51 -0.59 -6.80
C GLY A 84 -1.66 -1.52 -6.46
N VAL A 85 -2.81 -1.35 -7.12
CA VAL A 85 -4.00 -2.18 -6.95
C VAL A 85 -4.14 -3.05 -8.19
N ALA A 86 -4.04 -4.36 -8.02
CA ALA A 86 -4.28 -5.31 -9.09
C ALA A 86 -5.71 -5.84 -8.93
N ALA A 87 -6.66 -5.20 -9.61
CA ALA A 87 -8.07 -5.58 -9.52
C ALA A 87 -8.64 -5.78 -10.92
N GLU A 88 -9.62 -6.68 -11.02
CA GLU A 88 -10.27 -7.02 -12.29
C GLU A 88 -11.79 -6.78 -12.21
N PRO A 89 -12.41 -6.47 -13.33
CA PRO A 89 -13.88 -6.38 -13.35
C PRO A 89 -14.51 -7.72 -12.96
N GLY A 90 -15.43 -7.68 -12.01
CA GLY A 90 -16.14 -8.87 -11.57
C GLY A 90 -17.63 -8.66 -11.58
N GLN A 91 -18.37 -9.73 -11.81
CA GLN A 91 -19.84 -9.69 -11.67
C GLN A 91 -20.21 -9.65 -10.19
N MET A 92 -21.09 -8.75 -9.84
CA MET A 92 -21.74 -8.74 -8.52
C MET A 92 -22.68 -9.92 -8.43
N GLY A 93 -22.34 -10.94 -7.65
CA GLY A 93 -23.19 -12.13 -7.50
C GLY A 93 -22.46 -13.39 -7.12
N GLY A 94 -21.27 -13.27 -6.57
CA GLY A 94 -20.53 -14.42 -6.04
C GLY A 94 -20.22 -14.27 -4.56
N SER A 95 -19.75 -15.36 -3.95
CA SER A 95 -19.24 -15.30 -2.59
C SER A 95 -17.91 -14.56 -2.56
N CYS A 96 -17.73 -13.72 -1.55
CA CYS A 96 -16.47 -13.04 -1.31
C CYS A 96 -16.06 -13.19 0.16
N HIS A 97 -14.76 -13.10 0.42
CA HIS A 97 -14.22 -13.22 1.77
C HIS A 97 -14.20 -11.86 2.47
N LEU A 98 -13.95 -10.80 1.70
CA LEU A 98 -13.88 -9.43 2.21
C LEU A 98 -14.48 -8.46 1.18
N ALA A 99 -15.29 -7.50 1.65
CA ALA A 99 -15.78 -6.42 0.79
C ALA A 99 -15.62 -5.08 1.48
N VAL A 100 -15.30 -4.05 0.69
CA VAL A 100 -15.40 -2.65 1.13
C VAL A 100 -16.59 -2.02 0.39
N VAL A 101 -17.52 -1.47 1.16
CA VAL A 101 -18.80 -0.95 0.67
C VAL A 101 -18.94 0.50 1.14
N PRO A 102 -19.32 1.44 0.26
CA PRO A 102 -19.62 2.80 0.71
C PRO A 102 -20.78 2.80 1.71
N ARG A 103 -20.57 3.42 2.87
CA ARG A 103 -21.55 3.42 3.98
C ARG A 103 -22.90 4.02 3.55
N ASP A 104 -22.86 5.06 2.71
CA ASP A 104 -24.08 5.76 2.27
C ASP A 104 -24.81 5.04 1.13
N PHE A 105 -24.19 4.00 0.58
CA PHE A 105 -24.78 3.19 -0.50
C PHE A 105 -24.80 1.70 -0.14
N PRO A 106 -25.33 1.33 1.04
CA PRO A 106 -25.26 -0.07 1.49
C PRO A 106 -26.05 -1.03 0.57
N HIS A 107 -27.03 -0.50 -0.16
CA HIS A 107 -27.82 -1.28 -1.12
C HIS A 107 -26.95 -1.82 -2.29
N LEU A 108 -25.85 -1.16 -2.60
CA LEU A 108 -24.96 -1.61 -3.68
C LEU A 108 -24.24 -2.91 -3.31
N GLY A 109 -24.06 -3.17 -2.00
CA GLY A 109 -23.44 -4.40 -1.52
C GLY A 109 -24.41 -5.51 -1.13
N ARG A 110 -25.73 -5.32 -1.29
CA ARG A 110 -26.75 -6.27 -0.80
C ARG A 110 -26.70 -7.64 -1.46
N HIS A 111 -26.15 -7.72 -2.66
CA HIS A 111 -26.08 -8.97 -3.42
C HIS A 111 -24.77 -9.72 -3.20
N LEU A 112 -23.87 -9.18 -2.33
CA LEU A 112 -22.63 -9.84 -2.01
C LEU A 112 -22.84 -10.79 -0.83
N ASP A 113 -22.59 -12.06 -1.05
CA ASP A 113 -22.46 -13.06 0.03
C ASP A 113 -21.01 -13.01 0.53
N CYS A 114 -20.77 -12.17 1.51
CA CYS A 114 -19.40 -11.82 1.91
C CYS A 114 -19.14 -12.14 3.38
N GLY A 115 -18.03 -12.80 3.65
CA GLY A 115 -17.60 -13.18 5.00
C GLY A 115 -17.33 -11.98 5.91
N GLN A 116 -16.75 -10.90 5.34
CA GLN A 116 -16.44 -9.70 6.09
C GLN A 116 -16.76 -8.46 5.26
N VAL A 117 -17.54 -7.54 5.81
CA VAL A 117 -17.86 -6.27 5.16
C VAL A 117 -17.26 -5.12 5.97
N ILE A 118 -16.58 -4.22 5.29
CA ILE A 118 -16.02 -2.99 5.86
C ILE A 118 -16.76 -1.82 5.20
N PHE A 119 -17.46 -1.03 6.01
CA PHE A 119 -18.13 0.16 5.50
C PHE A 119 -17.16 1.34 5.48
N SER A 120 -17.10 2.03 4.33
CA SER A 120 -16.28 3.23 4.15
C SER A 120 -17.15 4.47 4.15
N GLY A 121 -16.72 5.50 4.86
CA GLY A 121 -17.29 6.84 4.74
C GLY A 121 -16.86 7.49 3.42
N ARG A 122 -17.40 8.70 3.18
CA ARG A 122 -17.17 9.46 1.95
C ARG A 122 -15.76 10.06 1.90
N HIS A 123 -15.25 10.27 0.69
CA HIS A 123 -14.10 11.14 0.45
C HIS A 123 -14.56 12.30 -0.45
N LEU A 124 -14.63 13.48 0.15
CA LEU A 124 -15.27 14.65 -0.46
C LEU A 124 -14.25 15.62 -1.05
N GLY A 125 -14.56 16.15 -2.22
CA GLY A 125 -13.74 17.17 -2.87
C GLY A 125 -12.43 16.64 -3.42
N GLY A 126 -11.59 17.56 -3.82
CA GLY A 126 -10.27 17.26 -4.38
C GLY A 126 -10.16 17.57 -5.86
N MET A 127 -9.08 17.11 -6.44
CA MET A 127 -8.77 17.26 -7.85
C MET A 127 -8.96 15.93 -8.59
N ALA A 128 -8.87 16.00 -9.90
CA ALA A 128 -8.80 14.78 -10.71
C ALA A 128 -7.60 13.92 -10.28
N LEU A 129 -7.81 12.63 -10.21
CA LEU A 129 -6.82 11.68 -9.68
C LEU A 129 -5.56 11.58 -10.55
N GLY A 130 -5.71 11.68 -11.88
CA GLY A 130 -4.58 11.58 -12.81
C GLY A 130 -3.44 12.55 -12.54
N PRO A 131 -3.72 13.86 -12.44
CA PRO A 131 -2.69 14.84 -12.06
C PRO A 131 -2.04 14.55 -10.70
N LEU A 132 -2.80 14.15 -9.70
CA LEU A 132 -2.25 13.81 -8.38
C LEU A 132 -1.29 12.61 -8.47
N LEU A 133 -1.67 11.56 -9.21
CA LEU A 133 -0.79 10.42 -9.46
C LEU A 133 0.51 10.84 -10.16
N ALA A 134 0.41 11.78 -11.11
CA ALA A 134 1.59 12.29 -11.80
C ALA A 134 2.53 13.06 -10.86
N ASP A 135 1.96 13.81 -9.92
CA ASP A 135 2.72 14.68 -9.02
C ASP A 135 3.37 13.93 -7.85
N VAL A 136 2.62 13.03 -7.20
CA VAL A 136 3.07 12.42 -5.93
C VAL A 136 3.28 10.90 -5.99
N GLY A 137 2.68 10.24 -6.99
CA GLY A 137 2.75 8.79 -7.15
C GLY A 137 1.70 8.01 -6.35
N GLY A 138 1.56 6.74 -6.72
CA GLY A 138 0.56 5.85 -6.13
C GLY A 138 0.78 5.57 -4.65
N ASP A 139 2.02 5.29 -4.24
CA ASP A 139 2.33 5.00 -2.84
C ASP A 139 2.00 6.17 -1.92
N ALA A 140 2.28 7.40 -2.35
CA ALA A 140 1.96 8.59 -1.54
C ALA A 140 0.44 8.77 -1.42
N LEU A 141 -0.31 8.50 -2.50
CA LEU A 141 -1.77 8.53 -2.45
C LEU A 141 -2.34 7.43 -1.55
N ARG A 142 -1.79 6.21 -1.59
CA ARG A 142 -2.20 5.13 -0.70
C ARG A 142 -1.99 5.53 0.76
N ILE A 143 -0.80 6.02 1.09
CA ILE A 143 -0.48 6.48 2.45
C ILE A 143 -1.43 7.62 2.87
N TYR A 144 -1.71 8.56 1.96
CA TYR A 144 -2.65 9.66 2.20
C TYR A 144 -4.04 9.12 2.61
N PHE A 145 -4.61 8.20 1.82
CA PHE A 145 -5.93 7.64 2.12
C PHE A 145 -5.94 6.84 3.43
N LEU A 146 -4.89 6.05 3.66
CA LEU A 146 -4.80 5.17 4.84
C LEU A 146 -4.46 5.93 6.12
N PHE A 147 -3.84 7.12 6.01
CA PHE A 147 -3.45 7.93 7.16
C PHE A 147 -4.56 8.88 7.64
N GLN A 148 -5.62 9.10 6.84
CA GLN A 148 -6.68 10.03 7.20
C GLN A 148 -7.40 9.65 8.50
N GLY A 149 -7.59 8.33 8.76
CA GLY A 149 -8.25 7.85 9.97
C GLY A 149 -9.03 6.55 9.73
N PRO A 150 -9.96 6.20 10.62
CA PRO A 150 -10.75 4.99 10.46
C PRO A 150 -11.55 4.98 9.15
N PRO A 151 -11.64 3.81 8.49
CA PRO A 151 -12.32 3.74 7.17
C PRO A 151 -13.75 4.26 7.15
N GLU A 152 -14.50 4.05 8.22
CA GLU A 152 -15.94 4.36 8.29
C GLU A 152 -16.25 5.85 8.40
N ARG A 153 -15.25 6.71 8.59
CA ARG A 153 -15.46 8.17 8.72
C ARG A 153 -15.36 8.87 7.37
N ASP A 154 -16.04 10.00 7.27
CA ASP A 154 -15.96 10.90 6.11
C ASP A 154 -14.72 11.78 6.20
N TYR A 155 -14.12 12.03 5.07
CA TYR A 155 -12.93 12.88 4.96
C TYR A 155 -13.07 13.85 3.81
N ALA A 156 -12.56 15.05 3.99
CA ALA A 156 -12.41 16.02 2.90
C ALA A 156 -10.97 15.99 2.37
N PHE A 157 -10.80 16.31 1.11
CA PHE A 157 -9.48 16.41 0.50
C PHE A 157 -8.63 17.43 1.25
N ASN A 158 -7.38 17.07 1.48
CA ASN A 158 -6.44 17.89 2.27
C ASN A 158 -5.05 17.87 1.64
N TRP A 159 -4.67 18.97 1.04
CA TRP A 159 -3.35 19.14 0.42
C TRP A 159 -2.20 18.90 1.40
N HIS A 160 -2.32 19.39 2.62
CA HIS A 160 -1.28 19.25 3.63
C HIS A 160 -1.04 17.78 3.96
N GLY A 161 -2.11 16.98 4.06
CA GLY A 161 -2.03 15.55 4.27
C GLY A 161 -1.34 14.84 3.11
N LEU A 162 -1.69 15.20 1.86
CA LEU A 162 -1.08 14.59 0.68
C LEU A 162 0.42 14.89 0.57
N VAL A 163 0.80 16.16 0.80
CA VAL A 163 2.22 16.57 0.80
C VAL A 163 2.98 15.83 1.91
N SER A 164 2.36 15.65 3.07
CA SER A 164 2.97 14.92 4.20
C SER A 164 3.20 13.44 3.85
N ALA A 165 2.24 12.82 3.17
CA ALA A 165 2.37 11.44 2.69
C ALA A 165 3.52 11.31 1.69
N HIS A 166 3.61 12.24 0.73
CA HIS A 166 4.71 12.27 -0.24
C HIS A 166 6.07 12.43 0.47
N ARG A 167 6.15 13.35 1.42
CA ARG A 167 7.39 13.58 2.22
C ARG A 167 7.78 12.34 3.01
N PHE A 168 6.80 11.59 3.51
CA PHE A 168 7.07 10.34 4.24
C PHE A 168 7.74 9.31 3.31
N VAL A 169 7.21 9.10 2.09
CA VAL A 169 7.81 8.18 1.10
C VAL A 169 9.26 8.60 0.81
N GLN A 170 9.49 9.89 0.56
CA GLN A 170 10.84 10.43 0.30
C GLN A 170 11.78 10.21 1.50
N ARG A 171 11.26 10.38 2.72
CA ARG A 171 12.04 10.18 3.95
C ARG A 171 12.45 8.71 4.13
N VAL A 172 11.53 7.78 3.95
CA VAL A 172 11.84 6.34 4.07
C VAL A 172 12.95 5.96 3.09
N TRP A 173 12.80 6.37 1.84
CA TRP A 173 13.78 6.09 0.79
C TRP A 173 15.16 6.69 1.12
N ARG A 174 15.19 7.94 1.57
CA ARG A 174 16.43 8.62 1.95
C ARG A 174 17.15 7.90 3.10
N LEU A 175 16.39 7.47 4.12
CA LEU A 175 16.95 6.74 5.26
C LEU A 175 17.49 5.37 4.81
N ALA A 176 16.80 4.69 3.90
CA ALA A 176 17.24 3.39 3.38
C ALA A 176 18.52 3.48 2.56
N GLN A 177 18.76 4.60 1.85
CA GLN A 177 20.01 4.82 1.12
C GLN A 177 21.19 5.15 2.04
N ASN A 178 20.91 5.57 3.28
CA ASN A 178 21.93 5.90 4.27
C ASN A 178 22.08 4.73 5.23
N LEU A 179 22.58 3.60 4.70
CA LEU A 179 22.78 2.40 5.50
C LEU A 179 24.00 2.54 6.40
N HIS A 180 23.86 2.12 7.64
CA HIS A 180 25.00 1.88 8.51
C HIS A 180 25.20 0.36 8.67
N GLY A 181 26.46 -0.04 8.64
CA GLY A 181 26.83 -1.45 8.61
C GLY A 181 26.50 -2.22 9.89
N GLY A 182 26.27 -3.48 9.72
CA GLY A 182 26.14 -4.45 10.80
C GLY A 182 24.69 -4.82 11.13
N ARG A 183 24.60 -5.92 11.85
CA ARG A 183 23.31 -6.40 12.38
C ARG A 183 22.84 -5.46 13.50
N VAL A 184 21.54 -5.35 13.64
CA VAL A 184 20.96 -4.65 14.78
C VAL A 184 21.38 -5.33 16.08
N ASN A 185 21.58 -4.56 17.12
CA ASN A 185 21.83 -5.10 18.45
C ASN A 185 20.51 -5.67 19.02
N PRO A 186 20.57 -6.51 20.09
CA PRO A 186 19.37 -7.15 20.63
C PRO A 186 18.26 -6.16 21.07
N VAL A 187 18.64 -4.98 21.54
CA VAL A 187 17.66 -3.95 21.94
C VAL A 187 16.90 -3.43 20.72
N GLU A 188 17.61 -3.14 19.64
CA GLU A 188 17.01 -2.64 18.41
C GLU A 188 16.15 -3.72 17.74
N GLU A 189 16.62 -4.97 17.78
CA GLU A 189 15.84 -6.12 17.29
C GLU A 189 14.51 -6.24 18.04
N SER A 190 14.54 -6.13 19.36
CA SER A 190 13.31 -6.13 20.18
C SER A 190 12.37 -4.99 19.79
N ARG A 191 12.91 -3.80 19.56
CA ARG A 191 12.12 -2.63 19.11
C ARG A 191 11.45 -2.86 17.76
N LEU A 192 12.15 -3.52 16.83
CA LEU A 192 11.59 -3.87 15.51
C LEU A 192 10.45 -4.89 15.66
N GLN A 193 10.63 -5.88 16.53
CA GLN A 193 9.59 -6.88 16.81
C GLN A 193 8.36 -6.22 17.44
N ASP A 194 8.56 -5.32 18.40
CA ASP A 194 7.48 -4.57 19.04
C ASP A 194 6.75 -3.68 18.00
N LEU A 195 7.49 -3.02 17.13
CA LEU A 195 6.92 -2.22 16.04
C LEU A 195 6.04 -3.08 15.13
N ALA A 196 6.56 -4.24 14.70
CA ALA A 196 5.83 -5.14 13.82
C ALA A 196 4.53 -5.62 14.46
N ALA A 197 4.59 -6.02 15.73
CA ALA A 197 3.41 -6.46 16.48
C ALA A 197 2.38 -5.33 16.62
N GLU A 198 2.84 -4.12 16.93
CA GLU A 198 1.96 -2.96 17.09
C GLU A 198 1.30 -2.54 15.77
N VAL A 199 2.06 -2.53 14.67
CA VAL A 199 1.55 -2.22 13.32
C VAL A 199 0.46 -3.23 12.94
N GLN A 200 0.75 -4.53 13.09
CA GLN A 200 -0.20 -5.60 12.77
C GLN A 200 -1.47 -5.47 13.61
N LYS A 201 -1.33 -5.31 14.92
CA LYS A 201 -2.45 -5.16 15.85
C LYS A 201 -3.37 -4.00 15.45
N ARG A 202 -2.79 -2.83 15.17
CA ARG A 202 -3.56 -1.62 14.81
C ARG A 202 -4.24 -1.78 13.44
N ALA A 203 -3.53 -2.35 12.48
CA ALA A 203 -4.08 -2.60 11.15
C ALA A 203 -5.28 -3.57 11.21
N LEU A 204 -5.17 -4.65 11.98
CA LEU A 204 -6.26 -5.61 12.19
C LEU A 204 -7.45 -5.00 12.93
N GLN A 205 -7.23 -3.97 13.75
CA GLN A 205 -8.29 -3.20 14.42
C GLN A 205 -8.95 -2.17 13.48
N ARG A 206 -8.64 -2.21 12.19
CA ARG A 206 -9.12 -1.26 11.18
C ARG A 206 -8.67 0.18 11.45
N LYS A 207 -7.44 0.32 11.97
CA LYS A 207 -6.84 1.63 12.30
C LYS A 207 -5.53 1.82 11.51
N PRO A 208 -5.59 1.82 10.16
CA PRO A 208 -4.37 1.97 9.35
C PRO A 208 -3.59 3.25 9.68
N HIS A 209 -4.29 4.32 10.02
CA HIS A 209 -3.69 5.60 10.39
C HIS A 209 -2.79 5.48 11.63
N THR A 210 -3.22 4.73 12.65
CA THR A 210 -2.40 4.55 13.85
C THR A 210 -1.25 3.56 13.61
N ALA A 211 -1.44 2.57 12.73
CA ALA A 211 -0.38 1.67 12.30
C ALA A 211 0.74 2.46 11.59
N LEU A 212 0.37 3.34 10.65
CA LEU A 212 1.32 4.25 9.98
C LEU A 212 2.00 5.19 10.98
N ALA A 213 1.23 5.73 11.96
CA ALA A 213 1.79 6.59 13.00
C ALA A 213 2.88 5.87 13.82
N ALA A 214 2.72 4.57 14.07
CA ALA A 214 3.75 3.77 14.77
C ALA A 214 5.04 3.70 13.93
N ILE A 215 4.93 3.44 12.62
CA ILE A 215 6.08 3.41 11.71
C ILE A 215 6.75 4.80 11.66
N MET A 216 5.97 5.86 11.53
CA MET A 216 6.46 7.25 11.51
C MET A 216 7.18 7.59 12.81
N GLY A 217 6.63 7.16 13.96
CA GLY A 217 7.23 7.36 15.28
C GLY A 217 8.58 6.67 15.40
N TYR A 218 8.67 5.43 14.94
CA TYR A 218 9.94 4.67 14.91
C TYR A 218 11.01 5.42 14.09
N LEU A 219 10.61 5.90 12.91
CA LEU A 219 11.54 6.58 12.00
C LEU A 219 11.90 8.01 12.42
N LYS A 220 11.14 8.61 13.35
CA LYS A 220 11.29 10.05 13.69
C LYS A 220 12.72 10.40 14.11
N VAL A 221 13.35 9.53 14.90
CA VAL A 221 14.68 9.77 15.47
C VAL A 221 15.82 9.17 14.63
N LYS A 222 15.49 8.47 13.55
CA LYS A 222 16.49 7.80 12.72
C LYS A 222 17.16 8.79 11.75
N ILE A 223 18.47 8.64 11.60
CA ILE A 223 19.30 9.35 10.61
C ILE A 223 19.84 8.41 9.55
N ALA A 224 19.86 7.11 9.87
CA ALA A 224 20.33 6.02 9.02
C ALA A 224 19.60 4.75 9.44
N LEU A 225 19.61 3.71 8.62
CA LEU A 225 19.00 2.41 8.89
C LEU A 225 20.02 1.29 8.70
N SER A 226 19.87 0.20 9.44
CA SER A 226 20.59 -1.04 9.17
C SER A 226 19.85 -1.84 8.08
N PRO A 227 20.53 -2.82 7.45
CA PRO A 227 19.85 -3.73 6.51
C PRO A 227 18.66 -4.45 7.13
N ASP A 228 18.74 -4.86 8.40
CA ASP A 228 17.63 -5.54 9.10
C ASP A 228 16.44 -4.60 9.27
N GLU A 229 16.67 -3.32 9.58
CA GLU A 229 15.61 -2.32 9.66
C GLU A 229 14.95 -2.10 8.30
N VAL A 230 15.74 -1.99 7.23
CA VAL A 230 15.18 -1.83 5.87
C VAL A 230 14.34 -3.05 5.49
N ARG A 231 14.81 -4.27 5.82
CA ARG A 231 14.08 -5.51 5.57
C ARG A 231 12.74 -5.53 6.32
N ALA A 232 12.74 -5.14 7.60
CA ALA A 232 11.52 -5.06 8.40
C ALA A 232 10.56 -4.00 7.85
N LEU A 233 11.08 -2.82 7.49
CA LEU A 233 10.26 -1.74 6.92
C LEU A 233 9.67 -2.12 5.57
N ALA A 234 10.42 -2.82 4.71
CA ALA A 234 9.89 -3.30 3.43
C ALA A 234 8.66 -4.18 3.65
N ARG A 235 8.75 -5.13 4.60
CA ARG A 235 7.61 -6.00 4.94
C ARG A 235 6.43 -5.23 5.53
N LEU A 236 6.70 -4.32 6.48
CA LEU A 236 5.64 -3.56 7.16
C LEU A 236 4.93 -2.59 6.22
N LEU A 237 5.66 -2.01 5.25
CA LEU A 237 5.11 -1.03 4.31
C LEU A 237 4.42 -1.68 3.11
N GLU A 238 4.59 -2.98 2.89
CA GLU A 238 4.06 -3.66 1.71
C GLU A 238 2.56 -3.39 1.49
N PRO A 239 1.64 -3.54 2.47
CA PRO A 239 0.23 -3.24 2.22
C PRO A 239 -0.07 -1.74 2.09
N PHE A 240 0.80 -0.87 2.62
CA PHE A 240 0.61 0.59 2.58
C PHE A 240 1.18 1.22 1.30
N ALA A 241 2.36 0.75 0.85
CA ALA A 241 3.15 1.37 -0.20
C ALA A 241 3.92 0.27 -0.95
N PRO A 242 3.23 -0.52 -1.81
CA PRO A 242 3.83 -1.71 -2.41
C PRO A 242 5.01 -1.43 -3.33
N PHE A 243 5.03 -0.30 -4.03
CA PHE A 243 6.15 0.05 -4.90
C PHE A 243 7.41 0.39 -4.10
N LEU A 244 7.25 1.18 -3.04
CA LEU A 244 8.36 1.50 -2.12
C LEU A 244 8.87 0.23 -1.45
N SER A 245 7.98 -0.64 -1.01
CA SER A 245 8.33 -1.93 -0.40
C SER A 245 9.21 -2.76 -1.35
N ALA A 246 8.79 -2.91 -2.60
CA ALA A 246 9.53 -3.66 -3.61
C ALA A 246 10.91 -3.03 -3.89
N GLU A 247 10.97 -1.70 -3.97
CA GLU A 247 12.23 -0.98 -4.20
C GLU A 247 13.18 -1.10 -3.02
N LEU A 248 12.67 -1.12 -1.77
CA LEU A 248 13.49 -1.36 -0.58
C LEU A 248 14.06 -2.79 -0.57
N ALA A 249 13.27 -3.77 -0.96
CA ALA A 249 13.72 -5.17 -1.06
C ALA A 249 14.80 -5.33 -2.13
N ASP A 250 14.63 -4.67 -3.27
CA ASP A 250 15.61 -4.69 -4.37
C ASP A 250 16.93 -4.02 -3.97
N LEU A 251 16.86 -2.92 -3.23
CA LEU A 251 18.05 -2.24 -2.68
C LEU A 251 18.86 -3.20 -1.79
N LEU A 252 18.20 -3.96 -0.91
CA LEU A 252 18.87 -4.94 -0.05
C LEU A 252 19.51 -6.07 -0.86
N ALA A 253 18.81 -6.61 -1.85
CA ALA A 253 19.32 -7.69 -2.69
C ALA A 253 20.58 -7.24 -3.45
N SER A 254 20.62 -5.99 -3.89
CA SER A 254 21.79 -5.42 -4.58
C SER A 254 23.01 -5.36 -3.66
N ILE A 255 22.81 -4.98 -2.41
CA ILE A 255 23.90 -4.85 -1.42
C ILE A 255 24.45 -6.24 -1.05
N GLU A 256 23.58 -7.21 -0.82
CA GLU A 256 23.97 -8.58 -0.45
C GLU A 256 24.79 -9.23 -1.57
N ASN A 257 24.42 -9.00 -2.83
CA ASN A 257 25.16 -9.50 -3.99
C ASN A 257 26.56 -8.87 -4.13
N ASP A 258 26.70 -7.58 -3.80
CA ASP A 258 28.00 -6.87 -3.86
C ASP A 258 28.95 -7.38 -2.77
N ASP A 259 28.46 -7.70 -1.58
CA ASP A 259 29.27 -8.26 -0.48
C ASP A 259 29.77 -9.67 -0.82
N ASP A 260 28.94 -10.52 -1.42
CA ASP A 260 29.33 -11.87 -1.84
C ASP A 260 30.38 -11.84 -2.97
N GLY A 261 30.30 -10.82 -3.84
CA GLY A 261 31.25 -10.66 -4.96
C GLY A 261 32.67 -10.27 -4.54
N GLN A 262 32.84 -9.62 -3.39
CA GLN A 262 34.14 -9.20 -2.91
C GLN A 262 34.89 -10.27 -2.12
N GLY A 263 34.24 -11.36 -1.73
CA GLY A 263 34.85 -12.45 -0.96
C GLY A 263 35.72 -13.40 -1.76
N TYR A 264 35.78 -13.30 -3.09
CA TYR A 264 36.46 -14.30 -3.95
C TYR A 264 37.81 -13.87 -4.53
N GLN A 265 38.38 -12.71 -4.10
CA GLN A 265 39.63 -12.22 -4.66
C GLN A 265 40.81 -12.18 -3.68
N ALA A 266 40.78 -12.96 -2.59
CA ALA A 266 41.92 -13.04 -1.68
C ALA A 266 42.38 -14.48 -1.52
N ASP A 267 42.97 -15.07 -2.56
CA ASP A 267 43.94 -16.17 -2.45
C ASP A 267 44.42 -16.55 -3.88
N GLY A 268 45.47 -15.86 -4.32
CA GLY A 268 46.20 -16.21 -5.54
C GLY A 268 47.65 -15.82 -5.37
#